data_eb43eccdbffab8ba79ebbcfe24c25937
#
_entry.id   eb43eccdbffab8ba79ebbcfe24c25937
#
_cell.length_a   1.000
_cell.length_b   1.000
_cell.length_c   1.000
_cell.angle_alpha   90.00
_cell.angle_beta   90.00
_cell.angle_gamma   90.00
#
_symmetry.space_group_name_H-M   'P 1'
#
loop_
_entity.id
_entity.type
_entity.pdbx_description
1 polymer ?
#
loop_
_entity_poly.entity_id
_entity_poly.type
_entity_poly.pdbx_seq_one_letter_code
_entity_poly.pdbx_strand_id
1 'polypeptide(L)'
;MLGPDSRVLTALLIAGSAALLVALVRFRPLPLRLLCGSLSIVVAMVGGIAAVNYYYGYYTTWGQLWADFHGSTGNLGKIPTASTAVSVESGYLGLVDLPGKLSGYDRRGLVYLPPQYNEARYAEVKFPVVELFHGTPGTPLTWETVLRVGQVMNALLARHLIGPMVLVMPAINGSGHDFQDCVNGPSVYDDTYLTDDVRADVFARYRVSHDAFEWGVSGYSSGGFCAANLALRHRASFGAAAVINGYFRAADGPAGATLNNSQPLENANSPLYLAERLTADGNPLPAFWVAAGTHDKDDYTPAALFTTAVDRFEQVPFVKYNAGDTANAWTAALPVALAWLWQQLAPSDLRVLFPVRGQAGSLSTLAVPPVHHAVACKSGAPAGKAAPPCVPRSPAKAKAVSKTA
;
A
#
# COMPACT_ATOMS: atom_id res chain seq x y z
N MET A 1 13.88 19.37 11.76
CA MET A 1 13.92 19.77 10.34
C MET A 1 12.50 19.73 9.83
N LEU A 2 12.12 20.65 8.92
CA LEU A 2 10.83 20.61 8.24
C LEU A 2 10.79 19.39 7.32
N GLY A 3 9.76 18.55 7.46
CA GLY A 3 9.53 17.41 6.55
C GLY A 3 9.00 17.87 5.20
N PRO A 4 9.05 17.01 4.15
CA PRO A 4 8.49 17.32 2.85
C PRO A 4 6.95 17.49 2.86
N ASP A 5 6.28 16.99 3.90
CA ASP A 5 4.84 17.10 4.20
C ASP A 5 4.48 18.32 5.09
N SER A 6 5.42 19.24 5.31
CA SER A 6 5.23 20.34 6.24
C SER A 6 4.40 21.48 5.64
N ARG A 7 3.31 21.88 6.31
CA ARG A 7 2.54 23.10 5.99
C ARG A 7 3.43 24.34 5.95
N VAL A 8 4.39 24.42 6.87
CA VAL A 8 5.29 25.56 6.96
C VAL A 8 6.19 25.62 5.73
N LEU A 9 6.73 24.46 5.29
CA LEU A 9 7.52 24.40 4.06
C LEU A 9 6.70 24.85 2.83
N THR A 10 5.50 24.32 2.67
CA THR A 10 4.59 24.70 1.58
C THR A 10 4.29 26.20 1.60
N ALA A 11 3.95 26.75 2.77
CA ALA A 11 3.68 28.19 2.91
C ALA A 11 4.91 29.05 2.60
N LEU A 12 6.11 28.63 3.02
CA LEU A 12 7.36 29.34 2.72
C LEU A 12 7.68 29.32 1.23
N LEU A 13 7.44 28.23 0.52
CA LEU A 13 7.65 28.13 -0.91
C LEU A 13 6.68 29.05 -1.68
N ILE A 14 5.41 29.08 -1.30
CA ILE A 14 4.40 29.95 -1.90
C ILE A 14 4.76 31.42 -1.65
N ALA A 15 5.10 31.79 -0.41
CA ALA A 15 5.51 33.14 -0.06
C ALA A 15 6.80 33.57 -0.78
N GLY A 16 7.77 32.65 -0.92
CA GLY A 16 9.02 32.89 -1.65
C GLY A 16 8.77 33.15 -3.15
N SER A 17 7.88 32.36 -3.77
CA SER A 17 7.47 32.60 -5.16
C SER A 17 6.82 33.97 -5.34
N ALA A 18 5.89 34.34 -4.45
CA ALA A 18 5.26 35.66 -4.47
C ALA A 18 6.27 36.81 -4.30
N ALA A 19 7.23 36.65 -3.38
CA ALA A 19 8.30 37.65 -3.18
C ALA A 19 9.17 37.82 -4.42
N LEU A 20 9.48 36.71 -5.15
CA LEU A 20 10.22 36.75 -6.41
C LEU A 20 9.41 37.46 -7.51
N LEU A 21 8.08 37.31 -7.57
CA LEU A 21 7.22 38.06 -8.49
C LEU A 21 7.23 39.56 -8.19
N VAL A 22 7.22 39.95 -6.91
CA VAL A 22 7.37 41.36 -6.54
C VAL A 22 8.74 41.89 -6.94
N ALA A 23 9.80 41.11 -6.75
CA ALA A 23 11.16 41.47 -7.17
C ALA A 23 11.27 41.62 -8.70
N LEU A 24 10.60 40.74 -9.50
CA LEU A 24 10.51 40.83 -10.97
C LEU A 24 10.01 42.20 -11.43
N VAL A 25 9.03 42.77 -10.75
CA VAL A 25 8.47 44.08 -11.09
C VAL A 25 9.35 45.23 -10.57
N ARG A 26 10.01 45.03 -9.43
CA ARG A 26 10.79 46.07 -8.74
C ARG A 26 12.17 46.30 -9.35
N PHE A 27 12.82 45.29 -9.86
CA PHE A 27 14.16 45.42 -10.44
C PHE A 27 14.13 46.06 -11.85
N ARG A 28 15.08 46.96 -12.15
CA ARG A 28 15.21 47.60 -13.43
C ARG A 28 16.04 46.80 -14.47
N PRO A 29 17.18 46.16 -14.08
CA PRO A 29 17.99 45.40 -15.02
C PRO A 29 17.24 44.17 -15.56
N LEU A 30 17.14 44.07 -16.90
CA LEU A 30 16.44 42.97 -17.58
C LEU A 30 16.92 41.56 -17.15
N PRO A 31 18.25 41.28 -17.07
CA PRO A 31 18.71 39.94 -16.68
C PRO A 31 18.26 39.57 -15.26
N LEU A 32 18.20 40.51 -14.33
CA LEU A 32 17.75 40.26 -12.97
C LEU A 32 16.24 40.00 -12.94
N ARG A 33 15.46 40.67 -13.76
CA ARG A 33 14.02 40.41 -13.90
C ARG A 33 13.76 39.00 -14.45
N LEU A 34 14.48 38.59 -15.49
CA LEU A 34 14.38 37.25 -16.07
C LEU A 34 14.75 36.19 -15.05
N LEU A 35 15.80 36.40 -14.26
CA LEU A 35 16.21 35.51 -13.18
C LEU A 35 15.11 35.37 -12.08
N CYS A 36 14.56 36.49 -11.62
CA CYS A 36 13.48 36.46 -10.61
C CYS A 36 12.23 35.78 -11.14
N GLY A 37 11.86 36.01 -12.41
CA GLY A 37 10.72 35.38 -13.04
C GLY A 37 10.88 33.86 -13.18
N SER A 38 12.01 33.40 -13.73
CA SER A 38 12.28 31.98 -13.86
C SER A 38 12.38 31.26 -12.51
N LEU A 39 13.05 31.88 -11.53
CA LEU A 39 13.15 31.30 -10.19
C LEU A 39 11.78 31.25 -9.49
N SER A 40 10.93 32.28 -9.69
CA SER A 40 9.55 32.26 -9.16
C SER A 40 8.74 31.09 -9.69
N ILE A 41 8.84 30.80 -11.00
CA ILE A 41 8.15 29.64 -11.61
C ILE A 41 8.64 28.33 -10.99
N VAL A 42 9.96 28.15 -10.85
CA VAL A 42 10.53 26.94 -10.25
C VAL A 42 10.06 26.77 -8.80
N VAL A 43 10.13 27.84 -8.00
CA VAL A 43 9.70 27.81 -6.59
C VAL A 43 8.20 27.54 -6.48
N ALA A 44 7.38 28.10 -7.38
CA ALA A 44 5.94 27.82 -7.46
C ALA A 44 5.65 26.35 -7.78
N MET A 45 6.36 25.76 -8.74
CA MET A 45 6.22 24.34 -9.07
C MET A 45 6.59 23.44 -7.90
N VAL A 46 7.72 23.70 -7.25
CA VAL A 46 8.13 22.95 -6.04
C VAL A 46 7.12 23.14 -4.91
N GLY A 47 6.58 24.36 -4.75
CA GLY A 47 5.52 24.64 -3.77
C GLY A 47 4.22 23.90 -4.06
N GLY A 48 3.84 23.76 -5.33
CA GLY A 48 2.70 22.95 -5.78
C GLY A 48 2.89 21.46 -5.47
N ILE A 49 4.07 20.92 -5.77
CA ILE A 49 4.42 19.52 -5.45
C ILE A 49 4.39 19.31 -3.92
N ALA A 50 4.95 20.25 -3.14
CA ALA A 50 4.91 20.18 -1.68
C ALA A 50 3.48 20.25 -1.14
N ALA A 51 2.59 21.05 -1.75
CA ALA A 51 1.18 21.15 -1.38
C ALA A 51 0.43 19.82 -1.64
N VAL A 52 0.67 19.21 -2.79
CA VAL A 52 0.14 17.88 -3.12
C VAL A 52 0.65 16.84 -2.12
N ASN A 53 1.95 16.81 -1.87
CA ASN A 53 2.52 15.88 -0.89
C ASN A 53 1.99 16.14 0.54
N TYR A 54 1.79 17.41 0.91
CA TYR A 54 1.16 17.75 2.19
C TYR A 54 -0.27 17.20 2.29
N TYR A 55 -1.05 17.27 1.22
CA TYR A 55 -2.43 16.78 1.20
C TYR A 55 -2.51 15.26 1.28
N TYR A 56 -1.74 14.56 0.47
CA TYR A 56 -1.79 13.09 0.39
C TYR A 56 -0.88 12.39 1.43
N GLY A 57 0.19 13.05 1.90
CA GLY A 57 1.12 12.50 2.88
C GLY A 57 2.02 11.37 2.36
N TYR A 58 2.31 11.35 1.05
CA TYR A 58 3.15 10.30 0.44
C TYR A 58 4.55 10.23 1.04
N TYR A 59 5.20 11.38 1.21
CA TYR A 59 6.56 11.49 1.73
C TYR A 59 6.57 12.31 3.01
N THR A 60 6.72 11.65 4.14
CA THR A 60 6.82 12.31 5.46
C THR A 60 8.26 12.65 5.83
N THR A 61 9.24 12.05 5.14
CA THR A 61 10.67 12.29 5.34
C THR A 61 11.40 12.53 4.03
N TRP A 62 12.44 13.36 4.06
CA TRP A 62 13.32 13.59 2.91
C TRP A 62 14.00 12.32 2.42
N GLY A 63 14.27 11.36 3.32
CA GLY A 63 14.84 10.07 2.97
C GLY A 63 13.93 9.22 2.09
N GLN A 64 12.62 9.22 2.35
CA GLN A 64 11.62 8.54 1.51
C GLN A 64 11.59 9.14 0.11
N LEU A 65 11.47 10.47 0.01
CA LEU A 65 11.48 11.19 -1.26
C LEU A 65 12.75 10.88 -2.07
N TRP A 66 13.92 10.89 -1.40
CA TRP A 66 15.20 10.61 -2.05
C TRP A 66 15.31 9.17 -2.52
N ALA A 67 14.87 8.21 -1.71
CA ALA A 67 14.89 6.79 -2.05
C ALA A 67 14.04 6.49 -3.30
N ASP A 68 12.87 7.10 -3.40
CA ASP A 68 11.97 6.92 -4.53
C ASP A 68 12.54 7.56 -5.81
N PHE A 69 13.11 8.76 -5.70
CA PHE A 69 13.73 9.48 -6.82
C PHE A 69 14.93 8.75 -7.43
N HIS A 70 15.70 8.02 -6.63
CA HIS A 70 16.91 7.33 -7.06
C HIS A 70 16.69 5.83 -7.29
N GLY A 71 15.44 5.33 -7.17
CA GLY A 71 15.16 3.90 -7.21
C GLY A 71 15.93 3.13 -6.13
N SER A 72 16.39 3.85 -5.09
CA SER A 72 17.18 3.29 -4.02
C SER A 72 16.26 2.49 -3.09
N THR A 73 16.21 1.19 -3.32
CA THR A 73 15.38 0.25 -2.57
C THR A 73 15.87 0.00 -1.14
N GLY A 74 16.80 0.81 -0.66
CA GLY A 74 17.45 0.56 0.63
C GLY A 74 18.13 -0.82 0.64
N ASN A 75 18.15 -1.50 1.77
CA ASN A 75 18.68 -2.86 1.91
C ASN A 75 17.71 -3.97 1.43
N LEU A 76 16.83 -3.68 0.46
CA LEU A 76 16.00 -4.72 -0.14
C LEU A 76 16.90 -5.61 -1.03
N GLY A 77 17.40 -6.68 -0.45
CA GLY A 77 18.20 -7.67 -1.18
C GLY A 77 17.39 -8.44 -2.22
N LYS A 78 18.07 -9.12 -3.14
CA LYS A 78 17.41 -10.13 -3.98
C LYS A 78 16.87 -11.24 -3.09
N ILE A 79 15.60 -11.61 -3.25
CA ILE A 79 15.03 -12.76 -2.54
C ILE A 79 15.80 -14.01 -2.98
N PRO A 80 16.36 -14.80 -2.05
CA PRO A 80 16.94 -16.07 -2.42
C PRO A 80 15.85 -16.96 -3.01
N THR A 81 16.03 -17.39 -4.25
CA THR A 81 15.27 -18.51 -4.76
C THR A 81 15.55 -19.71 -3.85
N ALA A 82 14.49 -20.19 -3.22
CA ALA A 82 14.34 -21.32 -2.32
C ALA A 82 15.56 -22.25 -2.14
N SER A 83 16.59 -21.88 -1.40
CA SER A 83 17.63 -22.87 -1.01
C SER A 83 18.60 -22.46 0.09
N THR A 84 18.44 -21.37 0.79
CA THR A 84 19.29 -21.14 1.97
C THR A 84 18.41 -20.89 3.21
N ALA A 85 18.32 -21.94 4.04
CA ALA A 85 17.70 -21.87 5.36
C ALA A 85 18.52 -20.90 6.25
N VAL A 86 18.10 -19.65 6.27
CA VAL A 86 18.52 -18.70 7.28
C VAL A 86 17.32 -18.47 8.19
N SER A 87 17.45 -18.88 9.46
CA SER A 87 16.51 -18.50 10.50
C SER A 87 16.53 -16.98 10.60
N VAL A 88 15.47 -16.33 10.17
CA VAL A 88 15.31 -14.88 10.23
C VAL A 88 14.27 -14.61 11.30
N GLU A 89 14.58 -13.82 12.31
CA GLU A 89 13.63 -13.41 13.36
C GLU A 89 12.48 -12.54 12.79
N SER A 90 12.64 -12.05 11.56
CA SER A 90 11.66 -11.24 10.84
C SER A 90 11.47 -11.79 9.42
N GLY A 91 10.31 -11.53 8.81
CA GLY A 91 10.03 -11.87 7.42
C GLY A 91 11.01 -11.19 6.46
N TYR A 92 11.15 -11.74 5.29
CA TYR A 92 12.01 -11.24 4.23
C TYR A 92 11.21 -10.47 3.19
N LEU A 93 11.61 -9.24 2.90
CA LEU A 93 11.03 -8.41 1.84
C LEU A 93 12.10 -8.11 0.79
N GLY A 94 11.81 -8.35 -0.48
CA GLY A 94 12.78 -8.12 -1.55
C GLY A 94 12.17 -7.77 -2.89
N LEU A 95 12.98 -7.15 -3.74
CA LEU A 95 12.67 -6.87 -5.14
C LEU A 95 12.75 -8.14 -5.97
N VAL A 96 11.74 -8.32 -6.85
CA VAL A 96 11.68 -9.43 -7.78
C VAL A 96 11.31 -8.93 -9.18
N ASP A 97 11.83 -9.59 -10.19
CA ASP A 97 11.34 -9.42 -11.55
C ASP A 97 10.09 -10.29 -11.69
N LEU A 98 9.01 -9.71 -12.19
CA LEU A 98 7.71 -10.33 -12.42
C LEU A 98 7.39 -10.23 -13.92
N PRO A 99 7.98 -11.11 -14.75
CA PRO A 99 7.80 -11.07 -16.19
C PRO A 99 6.39 -11.53 -16.59
N GLY A 100 5.75 -10.79 -17.49
CA GLY A 100 4.46 -11.10 -18.08
C GLY A 100 4.61 -11.78 -19.42
N LYS A 101 4.40 -13.09 -19.46
CA LYS A 101 4.50 -13.89 -20.70
C LYS A 101 3.30 -13.68 -21.63
N LEU A 102 2.11 -13.44 -21.06
CA LEU A 102 0.88 -13.21 -21.80
C LEU A 102 0.70 -11.74 -22.15
N SER A 103 0.96 -10.86 -21.19
CA SER A 103 0.85 -9.40 -21.37
C SER A 103 2.02 -8.80 -22.17
N GLY A 104 3.16 -9.50 -22.24
CA GLY A 104 4.39 -8.98 -22.84
C GLY A 104 5.12 -7.97 -21.95
N TYR A 105 4.75 -7.84 -20.66
CA TYR A 105 5.36 -6.90 -19.74
C TYR A 105 6.61 -7.47 -19.07
N ASP A 106 7.58 -6.59 -18.83
CA ASP A 106 8.76 -6.87 -18.00
C ASP A 106 8.76 -5.86 -16.84
N ARG A 107 8.11 -6.23 -15.75
CA ARG A 107 7.92 -5.35 -14.60
C ARG A 107 8.57 -5.94 -13.36
N ARG A 108 8.86 -5.05 -12.41
CA ARG A 108 9.40 -5.41 -11.11
C ARG A 108 8.34 -5.22 -10.04
N GLY A 109 8.44 -6.03 -8.99
CA GLY A 109 7.59 -5.95 -7.81
C GLY A 109 8.38 -6.20 -6.54
N LEU A 110 7.66 -6.26 -5.42
CA LEU A 110 8.16 -6.73 -4.15
C LEU A 110 7.47 -8.04 -3.77
N VAL A 111 8.18 -8.91 -3.07
CA VAL A 111 7.58 -10.07 -2.41
C VAL A 111 8.02 -10.08 -0.96
N TYR A 112 7.04 -10.26 -0.06
CA TYR A 112 7.28 -10.52 1.35
C TYR A 112 7.07 -12.02 1.62
N LEU A 113 8.09 -12.65 2.23
CA LEU A 113 8.03 -14.02 2.74
C LEU A 113 8.01 -13.98 4.27
N PRO A 114 7.05 -14.64 4.94
CA PRO A 114 6.98 -14.64 6.38
C PRO A 114 8.15 -15.42 7.00
N PRO A 115 8.53 -15.18 8.28
CA PRO A 115 9.63 -15.90 8.94
C PRO A 115 9.50 -17.41 8.81
N GLN A 116 8.28 -17.93 8.93
CA GLN A 116 7.94 -19.36 8.85
C GLN A 116 8.28 -19.99 7.49
N TYR A 117 8.40 -19.18 6.45
CA TYR A 117 8.71 -19.66 5.10
C TYR A 117 10.04 -20.43 5.05
N ASN A 118 11.03 -20.03 5.83
CA ASN A 118 12.36 -20.64 5.86
C ASN A 118 12.57 -21.61 7.03
N GLU A 119 11.55 -21.84 7.87
CA GLU A 119 11.65 -22.81 8.96
C GLU A 119 11.46 -24.24 8.44
N ALA A 120 12.38 -25.15 8.76
CA ALA A 120 12.36 -26.54 8.30
C ALA A 120 11.06 -27.27 8.66
N ARG A 121 10.48 -26.97 9.83
CA ARG A 121 9.20 -27.58 10.29
C ARG A 121 8.00 -27.22 9.40
N TYR A 122 8.11 -26.16 8.59
CA TYR A 122 7.06 -25.70 7.66
C TYR A 122 7.46 -25.89 6.19
N ALA A 123 8.41 -26.77 5.88
CA ALA A 123 8.92 -26.99 4.53
C ALA A 123 7.83 -27.41 3.55
N GLU A 124 6.82 -28.14 4.01
CA GLU A 124 5.70 -28.63 3.19
C GLU A 124 4.48 -27.70 3.20
N VAL A 125 4.50 -26.65 4.00
CA VAL A 125 3.38 -25.72 4.10
C VAL A 125 3.30 -24.85 2.85
N LYS A 126 2.12 -24.81 2.25
CA LYS A 126 1.75 -23.84 1.20
C LYS A 126 1.02 -22.68 1.85
N PHE A 127 1.55 -21.48 1.65
CA PHE A 127 1.04 -20.29 2.29
C PHE A 127 -0.04 -19.62 1.45
N PRO A 128 -1.09 -19.05 2.08
CA PRO A 128 -2.02 -18.17 1.39
C PRO A 128 -1.30 -16.92 0.88
N VAL A 129 -1.84 -16.31 -0.17
CA VAL A 129 -1.23 -15.18 -0.86
C VAL A 129 -2.15 -13.96 -0.83
N VAL A 130 -1.56 -12.79 -0.69
CA VAL A 130 -2.24 -11.52 -0.95
C VAL A 130 -1.46 -10.71 -1.97
N GLU A 131 -2.09 -10.38 -3.09
CA GLU A 131 -1.56 -9.37 -3.99
C GLU A 131 -1.94 -7.98 -3.49
N LEU A 132 -0.95 -7.09 -3.43
CA LEU A 132 -1.11 -5.74 -2.91
C LEU A 132 -0.89 -4.71 -4.03
N PHE A 133 -1.95 -3.97 -4.39
CA PHE A 133 -1.94 -2.99 -5.47
C PHE A 133 -1.73 -1.59 -4.91
N HIS A 134 -0.68 -0.91 -5.38
CA HIS A 134 -0.36 0.45 -4.94
C HIS A 134 -1.32 1.49 -5.55
N GLY A 135 -1.38 2.69 -4.98
CA GLY A 135 -2.14 3.80 -5.52
C GLY A 135 -1.41 4.52 -6.66
N THR A 136 -2.06 5.51 -7.24
CA THR A 136 -1.52 6.37 -8.29
C THR A 136 -1.51 7.83 -7.80
N PRO A 137 -0.37 8.54 -7.86
CA PRO A 137 0.96 8.04 -8.22
C PRO A 137 1.53 7.10 -7.16
N GLY A 138 2.31 6.11 -7.57
CA GLY A 138 2.94 5.16 -6.66
C GLY A 138 3.64 4.03 -7.42
N THR A 139 4.35 3.21 -6.66
CA THR A 139 5.09 2.06 -7.17
C THR A 139 4.99 0.92 -6.16
N PRO A 140 5.41 -0.31 -6.47
CA PRO A 140 5.51 -1.38 -5.49
C PRO A 140 6.28 -1.00 -4.23
N LEU A 141 7.28 -0.11 -4.36
CA LEU A 141 8.09 0.37 -3.23
C LEU A 141 7.29 1.18 -2.21
N THR A 142 6.20 1.83 -2.63
CA THR A 142 5.34 2.61 -1.74
C THR A 142 4.79 1.75 -0.59
N TRP A 143 4.56 0.45 -0.83
CA TRP A 143 4.15 -0.48 0.22
C TRP A 143 5.15 -0.59 1.37
N GLU A 144 6.45 -0.45 1.10
CA GLU A 144 7.47 -0.49 2.15
C GLU A 144 7.89 0.92 2.59
N THR A 145 8.09 1.85 1.66
CA THR A 145 8.62 3.18 2.00
C THR A 145 7.62 4.05 2.75
N VAL A 146 6.33 3.90 2.47
CA VAL A 146 5.24 4.67 3.07
C VAL A 146 4.46 3.83 4.08
N LEU A 147 3.92 2.68 3.64
CA LEU A 147 3.05 1.85 4.48
C LEU A 147 3.81 0.87 5.38
N ARG A 148 5.11 0.65 5.14
CA ARG A 148 5.99 -0.20 5.94
C ARG A 148 5.44 -1.62 6.12
N VAL A 149 4.97 -2.19 5.03
CA VAL A 149 4.24 -3.46 5.03
C VAL A 149 5.03 -4.60 5.68
N GLY A 150 6.35 -4.66 5.49
CA GLY A 150 7.21 -5.66 6.12
C GLY A 150 7.20 -5.54 7.66
N GLN A 151 7.26 -4.31 8.18
CA GLN A 151 7.20 -4.07 9.62
C GLN A 151 5.81 -4.37 10.19
N VAL A 152 4.75 -4.01 9.45
CA VAL A 152 3.35 -4.31 9.83
C VAL A 152 3.15 -5.81 9.92
N MET A 153 3.56 -6.58 8.90
CA MET A 153 3.46 -8.04 8.90
C MET A 153 4.21 -8.67 10.07
N ASN A 154 5.46 -8.27 10.29
CA ASN A 154 6.27 -8.79 11.39
C ASN A 154 5.63 -8.49 12.76
N ALA A 155 5.07 -7.28 12.94
CA ALA A 155 4.38 -6.91 14.18
C ALA A 155 3.08 -7.70 14.41
N LEU A 156 2.30 -7.95 13.37
CA LEU A 156 1.08 -8.74 13.44
C LEU A 156 1.39 -10.22 13.77
N LEU A 157 2.40 -10.80 13.11
CA LEU A 157 2.85 -12.18 13.34
C LEU A 157 3.40 -12.35 14.77
N ALA A 158 4.28 -11.46 15.22
CA ALA A 158 4.85 -11.51 16.57
C ALA A 158 3.80 -11.38 17.69
N ARG A 159 2.68 -10.70 17.40
CA ARG A 159 1.55 -10.56 18.34
C ARG A 159 0.52 -11.67 18.21
N HIS A 160 0.70 -12.63 17.31
CA HIS A 160 -0.26 -13.66 16.97
C HIS A 160 -1.65 -13.11 16.58
N LEU A 161 -1.67 -12.00 15.83
CA LEU A 161 -2.91 -11.40 15.32
C LEU A 161 -3.24 -11.92 13.92
N ILE A 162 -2.24 -12.47 13.23
CA ILE A 162 -2.35 -13.20 11.97
C ILE A 162 -1.42 -14.42 12.01
N GLY A 163 -1.65 -15.37 11.13
CA GLY A 163 -0.66 -16.35 10.73
C GLY A 163 0.10 -15.92 9.46
N PRO A 164 1.01 -16.78 8.98
CA PRO A 164 1.91 -16.46 7.88
C PRO A 164 1.21 -16.41 6.52
N MET A 165 1.38 -15.32 5.78
CA MET A 165 0.96 -15.12 4.39
C MET A 165 2.14 -14.64 3.56
N VAL A 166 2.15 -15.00 2.28
CA VAL A 166 3.03 -14.39 1.27
C VAL A 166 2.33 -13.16 0.71
N LEU A 167 3.06 -12.03 0.64
CA LEU A 167 2.54 -10.83 -0.02
C LEU A 167 3.29 -10.62 -1.32
N VAL A 168 2.57 -10.28 -2.37
CA VAL A 168 3.10 -9.96 -3.70
C VAL A 168 2.66 -8.55 -4.04
N MET A 169 3.57 -7.68 -4.38
CA MET A 169 3.31 -6.28 -4.68
C MET A 169 3.78 -5.98 -6.10
N PRO A 170 3.00 -6.31 -7.12
CA PRO A 170 3.34 -6.02 -8.52
C PRO A 170 3.19 -4.53 -8.83
N ALA A 171 3.86 -4.07 -9.90
CA ALA A 171 3.58 -2.77 -10.48
C ALA A 171 2.25 -2.84 -11.25
N ILE A 172 1.27 -2.02 -10.84
CA ILE A 172 -0.06 -1.99 -11.48
C ILE A 172 -0.11 -1.09 -12.72
N ASN A 173 0.92 -0.27 -12.94
CA ASN A 173 1.01 0.65 -14.06
C ASN A 173 2.26 0.36 -14.89
N GLY A 174 2.26 0.79 -16.16
CA GLY A 174 3.42 0.72 -17.06
C GLY A 174 4.61 1.54 -16.56
N SER A 175 5.73 1.43 -17.27
CA SER A 175 6.89 2.30 -17.06
C SER A 175 6.54 3.71 -17.55
N GLY A 176 6.70 4.72 -16.71
CA GLY A 176 6.44 6.11 -17.05
C GLY A 176 5.18 6.66 -16.39
N HIS A 177 4.55 7.65 -17.02
CA HIS A 177 3.38 8.35 -16.51
C HIS A 177 2.05 7.76 -17.02
N ASP A 178 2.08 6.54 -17.53
CA ASP A 178 0.90 5.86 -18.05
C ASP A 178 0.12 5.22 -16.91
N PHE A 179 -0.81 5.95 -16.37
CA PHE A 179 -1.75 5.46 -15.36
C PHE A 179 -2.88 4.71 -16.06
N GLN A 180 -2.97 3.41 -15.86
CA GLN A 180 -3.84 2.52 -16.63
C GLN A 180 -4.86 1.77 -15.79
N ASP A 181 -4.67 1.74 -14.46
CA ASP A 181 -5.57 1.18 -13.45
C ASP A 181 -6.04 -0.27 -13.70
N CYS A 182 -5.09 -1.17 -13.96
CA CYS A 182 -5.36 -2.61 -13.95
C CYS A 182 -6.52 -3.09 -14.86
N VAL A 183 -6.71 -2.46 -16.01
CA VAL A 183 -7.67 -2.89 -17.01
C VAL A 183 -6.95 -3.30 -18.30
N ASN A 184 -7.62 -4.11 -19.12
CA ASN A 184 -7.17 -4.34 -20.49
C ASN A 184 -7.82 -3.32 -21.42
N GLY A 185 -6.99 -2.61 -22.18
CA GLY A 185 -7.38 -1.68 -23.23
C GLY A 185 -6.82 -2.11 -24.60
N PRO A 186 -6.92 -1.26 -25.64
CA PRO A 186 -6.48 -1.63 -26.99
C PRO A 186 -4.99 -2.00 -27.11
N SER A 187 -4.13 -1.42 -26.28
CA SER A 187 -2.68 -1.69 -26.22
C SER A 187 -2.18 -1.88 -24.78
N VAL A 188 -3.07 -2.15 -23.86
CA VAL A 188 -2.81 -2.28 -22.42
C VAL A 188 -3.33 -3.62 -21.95
N TYR A 189 -2.52 -4.36 -21.20
CA TYR A 189 -2.83 -5.71 -20.73
C TYR A 189 -2.60 -5.85 -19.22
N ASP A 190 -2.96 -4.82 -18.44
CA ASP A 190 -2.69 -4.79 -16.99
C ASP A 190 -3.54 -5.80 -16.21
N ASP A 191 -4.80 -5.98 -16.61
CA ASP A 191 -5.65 -7.04 -16.06
C ASP A 191 -5.00 -8.42 -16.26
N THR A 192 -4.64 -8.77 -17.52
CA THR A 192 -3.97 -10.02 -17.84
C THR A 192 -2.64 -10.19 -17.08
N TYR A 193 -1.86 -9.11 -16.99
CA TYR A 193 -0.60 -9.13 -16.25
C TYR A 193 -0.81 -9.49 -14.77
N LEU A 194 -1.73 -8.80 -14.11
CA LEU A 194 -1.94 -8.96 -12.67
C LEU A 194 -2.63 -10.28 -12.32
N THR A 195 -3.55 -10.75 -13.14
CA THR A 195 -4.36 -11.93 -12.82
C THR A 195 -3.81 -13.25 -13.33
N ASP A 196 -3.09 -13.24 -14.46
CA ASP A 196 -2.56 -14.44 -15.07
C ASP A 196 -1.03 -14.53 -14.93
N ASP A 197 -0.28 -13.52 -15.40
CA ASP A 197 1.19 -13.57 -15.43
C ASP A 197 1.80 -13.58 -14.03
N VAL A 198 1.41 -12.63 -13.17
CA VAL A 198 1.93 -12.53 -11.80
C VAL A 198 1.62 -13.79 -11.01
N ARG A 199 0.39 -14.31 -11.11
CA ARG A 199 0.01 -15.55 -10.42
C ARG A 199 0.82 -16.74 -10.91
N ALA A 200 0.96 -16.91 -12.23
CA ALA A 200 1.73 -18.02 -12.81
C ALA A 200 3.20 -17.98 -12.38
N ASP A 201 3.79 -16.78 -12.34
CA ASP A 201 5.17 -16.58 -11.90
C ASP A 201 5.36 -16.87 -10.41
N VAL A 202 4.42 -16.45 -9.58
CA VAL A 202 4.42 -16.72 -8.13
C VAL A 202 4.23 -18.21 -7.85
N PHE A 203 3.32 -18.88 -8.52
CA PHE A 203 3.14 -20.34 -8.41
C PHE A 203 4.40 -21.12 -8.78
N ALA A 204 5.12 -20.67 -9.81
CA ALA A 204 6.33 -21.34 -10.26
C ALA A 204 7.52 -21.19 -9.29
N ARG A 205 7.56 -20.10 -8.51
CA ARG A 205 8.74 -19.75 -7.71
C ARG A 205 8.57 -19.92 -6.20
N TYR A 206 7.34 -19.87 -5.71
CA TYR A 206 7.10 -19.83 -4.26
C TYR A 206 6.20 -20.98 -3.81
N ARG A 207 6.39 -21.39 -2.54
CA ARG A 207 5.53 -22.37 -1.85
C ARG A 207 4.24 -21.71 -1.40
N VAL A 208 3.31 -21.55 -2.32
CA VAL A 208 2.02 -20.90 -2.09
C VAL A 208 0.88 -21.85 -2.46
N SER A 209 -0.29 -21.58 -1.92
CA SER A 209 -1.49 -22.30 -2.28
C SER A 209 -1.90 -22.00 -3.72
N HIS A 210 -2.47 -23.00 -4.39
CA HIS A 210 -3.07 -22.87 -5.72
C HIS A 210 -4.61 -22.73 -5.63
N ASP A 211 -5.18 -22.82 -4.42
CA ASP A 211 -6.61 -22.65 -4.21
C ASP A 211 -6.97 -21.16 -4.30
N ALA A 212 -7.97 -20.84 -5.11
CA ALA A 212 -8.47 -19.49 -5.26
C ALA A 212 -9.00 -18.88 -3.93
N PHE A 213 -9.55 -19.70 -3.06
CA PHE A 213 -10.03 -19.26 -1.74
C PHE A 213 -8.91 -18.91 -0.76
N GLU A 214 -7.67 -19.29 -1.07
CA GLU A 214 -6.47 -18.95 -0.31
C GLU A 214 -5.65 -17.84 -0.97
N TRP A 215 -6.21 -17.21 -2.01
CA TRP A 215 -5.61 -16.10 -2.73
C TRP A 215 -6.50 -14.86 -2.66
N GLY A 216 -5.99 -13.78 -2.11
CA GLY A 216 -6.70 -12.52 -1.96
C GLY A 216 -5.98 -11.36 -2.61
N VAL A 217 -6.67 -10.25 -2.68
CA VAL A 217 -6.14 -8.98 -3.18
C VAL A 217 -6.41 -7.86 -2.19
N SER A 218 -5.54 -6.85 -2.16
CA SER A 218 -5.80 -5.61 -1.44
C SER A 218 -5.12 -4.45 -2.15
N GLY A 219 -5.60 -3.25 -1.90
CA GLY A 219 -5.00 -2.06 -2.47
C GLY A 219 -5.57 -0.79 -1.85
N TYR A 220 -4.88 0.32 -2.08
CA TYR A 220 -5.31 1.64 -1.63
C TYR A 220 -5.44 2.60 -2.81
N SER A 221 -6.38 3.56 -2.73
CA SER A 221 -6.65 4.54 -3.79
C SER A 221 -6.96 3.82 -5.12
N SER A 222 -6.28 4.12 -6.22
CA SER A 222 -6.45 3.37 -7.48
C SER A 222 -6.13 1.87 -7.35
N GLY A 223 -5.21 1.47 -6.47
CA GLY A 223 -5.00 0.06 -6.14
C GLY A 223 -6.19 -0.58 -5.43
N GLY A 224 -6.98 0.21 -4.68
CA GLY A 224 -8.26 -0.22 -4.11
C GLY A 224 -9.31 -0.50 -5.18
N PHE A 225 -9.40 0.35 -6.19
CA PHE A 225 -10.19 0.06 -7.39
C PHE A 225 -9.74 -1.23 -8.05
N CYS A 226 -8.44 -1.42 -8.25
CA CYS A 226 -7.87 -2.64 -8.80
C CYS A 226 -8.30 -3.88 -8.03
N ALA A 227 -8.16 -3.85 -6.70
CA ALA A 227 -8.53 -4.97 -5.85
C ALA A 227 -10.01 -5.34 -5.99
N ALA A 228 -10.91 -4.36 -5.98
CA ALA A 228 -12.34 -4.59 -6.15
C ALA A 228 -12.68 -5.10 -7.57
N ASN A 229 -12.12 -4.46 -8.60
CA ASN A 229 -12.40 -4.78 -9.99
C ASN A 229 -11.92 -6.19 -10.36
N LEU A 230 -10.65 -6.50 -10.07
CA LEU A 230 -10.06 -7.79 -10.41
C LEU A 230 -10.69 -8.93 -9.61
N ALA A 231 -11.00 -8.74 -8.32
CA ALA A 231 -11.68 -9.76 -7.53
C ALA A 231 -13.07 -10.11 -8.11
N LEU A 232 -13.85 -9.13 -8.54
CA LEU A 232 -15.18 -9.36 -9.14
C LEU A 232 -15.10 -10.00 -10.53
N ARG A 233 -14.13 -9.60 -11.34
CA ARG A 233 -13.96 -10.13 -12.70
C ARG A 233 -13.36 -11.52 -12.70
N HIS A 234 -12.45 -11.80 -11.77
CA HIS A 234 -11.70 -13.07 -11.66
C HIS A 234 -12.05 -13.84 -10.38
N ARG A 235 -13.35 -14.02 -10.12
CA ARG A 235 -13.88 -14.72 -8.92
C ARG A 235 -13.35 -16.15 -8.76
N ALA A 236 -12.95 -16.78 -9.85
CA ALA A 236 -12.32 -18.10 -9.81
C ALA A 236 -10.83 -18.05 -9.40
N SER A 237 -10.27 -16.88 -9.23
CA SER A 237 -8.86 -16.63 -8.90
C SER A 237 -8.65 -16.01 -7.53
N PHE A 238 -9.64 -15.28 -7.01
CA PHE A 238 -9.54 -14.54 -5.76
C PHE A 238 -10.73 -14.82 -4.84
N GLY A 239 -10.44 -15.30 -3.62
CA GLY A 239 -11.45 -15.58 -2.60
C GLY A 239 -11.84 -14.38 -1.75
N ALA A 240 -10.96 -13.38 -1.63
CA ALA A 240 -11.22 -12.20 -0.80
C ALA A 240 -10.53 -10.93 -1.33
N ALA A 241 -11.15 -9.77 -1.07
CA ALA A 241 -10.59 -8.47 -1.41
C ALA A 241 -10.74 -7.46 -0.27
N ALA A 242 -9.65 -6.79 0.11
CA ALA A 242 -9.66 -5.69 1.06
C ALA A 242 -9.37 -4.37 0.35
N VAL A 243 -10.34 -3.47 0.35
CA VAL A 243 -10.32 -2.19 -0.38
C VAL A 243 -10.10 -1.04 0.59
N ILE A 244 -9.04 -0.28 0.38
CA ILE A 244 -8.69 0.88 1.21
C ILE A 244 -8.81 2.14 0.36
N ASN A 245 -9.77 3.00 0.64
CA ASN A 245 -10.03 4.25 -0.10
C ASN A 245 -10.04 4.06 -1.63
N GLY A 246 -10.64 2.99 -2.13
CA GLY A 246 -10.80 2.79 -3.56
C GLY A 246 -12.02 3.52 -4.10
N TYR A 247 -11.95 3.98 -5.34
CA TYR A 247 -13.15 4.33 -6.10
C TYR A 247 -13.75 3.07 -6.74
N PHE A 248 -15.00 3.16 -7.22
CA PHE A 248 -15.77 1.97 -7.61
C PHE A 248 -16.40 2.06 -9.01
N ARG A 249 -15.97 3.05 -9.81
CA ARG A 249 -16.33 3.18 -11.21
C ARG A 249 -15.09 3.43 -12.04
N ALA A 250 -14.95 2.78 -13.18
CA ALA A 250 -13.81 2.95 -14.08
C ALA A 250 -13.69 4.40 -14.60
N ALA A 251 -14.81 5.08 -14.78
CA ALA A 251 -14.85 6.48 -15.23
C ALA A 251 -14.32 7.48 -14.19
N ASP A 252 -14.25 7.10 -12.90
CA ASP A 252 -13.80 7.99 -11.83
C ASP A 252 -12.25 8.06 -11.75
N GLY A 253 -11.54 7.26 -12.55
CA GLY A 253 -10.08 7.17 -12.58
C GLY A 253 -9.50 6.99 -13.99
N PRO A 254 -8.17 6.80 -14.08
CA PRO A 254 -7.44 6.59 -15.33
C PRO A 254 -7.97 5.45 -16.21
N ALA A 255 -8.61 4.43 -15.63
CA ALA A 255 -9.22 3.33 -16.38
C ALA A 255 -10.21 3.81 -17.45
N GLY A 256 -10.99 4.86 -17.18
CA GLY A 256 -11.91 5.42 -18.16
C GLY A 256 -11.21 5.80 -19.47
N ALA A 257 -10.12 6.55 -19.38
CA ALA A 257 -9.29 6.92 -20.54
C ALA A 257 -8.67 5.70 -21.22
N THR A 258 -8.16 4.73 -20.47
CA THR A 258 -7.62 3.46 -20.99
C THR A 258 -8.66 2.66 -21.77
N LEU A 259 -9.92 2.74 -21.35
CA LEU A 259 -11.08 2.10 -22.00
C LEU A 259 -11.71 2.98 -23.08
N ASN A 260 -11.04 4.06 -23.54
CA ASN A 260 -11.50 5.03 -24.54
C ASN A 260 -12.83 5.72 -24.17
N ASN A 261 -13.09 5.86 -22.87
CA ASN A 261 -14.36 6.39 -22.33
C ASN A 261 -15.59 5.66 -22.92
N SER A 262 -15.44 4.36 -23.17
CA SER A 262 -16.50 3.51 -23.71
C SER A 262 -17.39 3.02 -22.57
N GLN A 263 -18.61 3.53 -22.47
CA GLN A 263 -19.54 3.17 -21.39
C GLN A 263 -19.75 1.65 -21.21
N PRO A 264 -19.84 0.81 -22.27
CA PRO A 264 -19.91 -0.63 -22.08
C PRO A 264 -18.65 -1.23 -21.46
N LEU A 265 -17.46 -0.75 -21.85
CA LEU A 265 -16.20 -1.22 -21.29
C LEU A 265 -15.99 -0.71 -19.86
N GLU A 266 -16.35 0.54 -19.59
CA GLU A 266 -16.34 1.11 -18.24
C GLU A 266 -17.26 0.33 -17.30
N ASN A 267 -18.49 0.02 -17.71
CA ASN A 267 -19.41 -0.80 -16.92
C ASN A 267 -18.84 -2.19 -16.65
N ALA A 268 -18.20 -2.82 -17.65
CA ALA A 268 -17.57 -4.13 -17.50
C ALA A 268 -16.33 -4.12 -16.58
N ASN A 269 -15.81 -2.94 -16.24
CA ASN A 269 -14.65 -2.71 -15.37
C ASN A 269 -15.00 -1.83 -14.14
N SER A 270 -16.26 -1.60 -13.85
CA SER A 270 -16.70 -0.81 -12.70
C SER A 270 -17.15 -1.72 -11.56
N PRO A 271 -16.41 -1.78 -10.43
CA PRO A 271 -16.75 -2.66 -9.31
C PRO A 271 -18.19 -2.50 -8.83
N LEU A 272 -18.70 -1.27 -8.72
CA LEU A 272 -20.08 -1.02 -8.30
C LEU A 272 -21.10 -1.65 -9.26
N TYR A 273 -20.94 -1.41 -10.55
CA TYR A 273 -21.84 -1.98 -11.58
C TYR A 273 -21.77 -3.52 -11.61
N LEU A 274 -20.54 -4.07 -11.49
CA LEU A 274 -20.34 -5.53 -11.44
C LEU A 274 -20.97 -6.14 -10.20
N ALA A 275 -20.82 -5.51 -9.04
CA ALA A 275 -21.39 -5.97 -7.78
C ALA A 275 -22.93 -6.03 -7.86
N GLU A 276 -23.56 -4.94 -8.32
CA GLU A 276 -25.02 -4.87 -8.51
C GLU A 276 -25.53 -5.96 -9.45
N ARG A 277 -24.90 -6.12 -10.61
CA ARG A 277 -25.27 -7.10 -11.62
C ARG A 277 -25.08 -8.54 -11.13
N LEU A 278 -23.87 -8.87 -10.61
CA LEU A 278 -23.56 -10.22 -10.17
C LEU A 278 -24.45 -10.65 -9.01
N THR A 279 -24.77 -9.72 -8.10
CA THR A 279 -25.66 -9.98 -6.98
C THR A 279 -27.10 -10.19 -7.46
N ALA A 280 -27.56 -9.40 -8.45
CA ALA A 280 -28.89 -9.57 -9.04
C ALA A 280 -29.03 -10.93 -9.74
N ASP A 281 -27.96 -11.39 -10.39
CA ASP A 281 -27.89 -12.69 -11.08
C ASP A 281 -27.69 -13.88 -10.12
N GLY A 282 -27.54 -13.64 -8.80
CA GLY A 282 -27.32 -14.68 -7.80
C GLY A 282 -25.94 -15.35 -7.87
N ASN A 283 -24.95 -14.72 -8.51
CA ASN A 283 -23.61 -15.23 -8.61
C ASN A 283 -22.87 -15.15 -7.26
N PRO A 284 -22.04 -16.15 -6.89
CA PRO A 284 -21.18 -16.07 -5.73
C PRO A 284 -20.14 -14.96 -5.91
N LEU A 285 -19.90 -14.20 -4.86
CA LEU A 285 -18.90 -13.13 -4.81
C LEU A 285 -17.74 -13.52 -3.91
N PRO A 286 -16.53 -12.98 -4.15
CA PRO A 286 -15.46 -13.01 -3.15
C PRO A 286 -15.89 -12.29 -1.87
N ALA A 287 -15.26 -12.62 -0.75
CA ALA A 287 -15.45 -11.86 0.48
C ALA A 287 -14.86 -10.45 0.32
N PHE A 288 -15.53 -9.42 0.85
CA PHE A 288 -15.06 -8.03 0.79
C PHE A 288 -14.89 -7.43 2.18
N TRP A 289 -13.88 -6.59 2.31
CA TRP A 289 -13.68 -5.64 3.39
C TRP A 289 -13.40 -4.27 2.76
N VAL A 290 -14.12 -3.25 3.20
CA VAL A 290 -14.02 -1.91 2.61
C VAL A 290 -13.72 -0.90 3.71
N ALA A 291 -12.76 -0.02 3.46
CA ALA A 291 -12.46 1.11 4.31
C ALA A 291 -12.46 2.40 3.49
N ALA A 292 -13.12 3.44 3.99
CA ALA A 292 -13.20 4.73 3.32
C ALA A 292 -13.16 5.90 4.30
N GLY A 293 -12.46 6.96 3.86
CA GLY A 293 -12.39 8.22 4.58
C GLY A 293 -13.64 9.07 4.36
N THR A 294 -14.17 9.68 5.43
CA THR A 294 -15.41 10.48 5.37
C THR A 294 -15.19 11.89 4.84
N HIS A 295 -13.95 12.33 4.66
CA HIS A 295 -13.62 13.66 4.14
C HIS A 295 -13.62 13.73 2.61
N ASP A 296 -13.56 12.58 1.96
CA ASP A 296 -13.64 12.46 0.51
C ASP A 296 -15.00 11.88 0.14
N LYS A 297 -15.92 12.77 -0.28
CA LYS A 297 -17.28 12.36 -0.62
C LYS A 297 -17.34 11.58 -1.94
N ASP A 298 -16.39 11.83 -2.83
CA ASP A 298 -16.34 11.23 -4.14
C ASP A 298 -15.91 9.75 -4.05
N ASP A 299 -15.10 9.40 -3.04
CA ASP A 299 -14.73 8.01 -2.73
C ASP A 299 -15.69 7.36 -1.73
N TYR A 300 -16.11 8.10 -0.70
CA TYR A 300 -16.94 7.56 0.39
C TYR A 300 -18.33 7.09 -0.10
N THR A 301 -19.00 7.88 -0.92
CA THR A 301 -20.36 7.55 -1.38
C THR A 301 -20.36 6.31 -2.27
N PRO A 302 -19.49 6.18 -3.30
CA PRO A 302 -19.36 4.95 -4.06
C PRO A 302 -18.97 3.73 -3.22
N ALA A 303 -18.08 3.90 -2.22
CA ALA A 303 -17.73 2.83 -1.29
C ALA A 303 -18.91 2.31 -0.48
N ALA A 304 -19.75 3.22 0.02
CA ALA A 304 -20.95 2.84 0.76
C ALA A 304 -22.00 2.13 -0.13
N LEU A 305 -22.16 2.59 -1.38
CA LEU A 305 -23.04 1.95 -2.37
C LEU A 305 -22.52 0.56 -2.73
N PHE A 306 -21.22 0.44 -3.01
CA PHE A 306 -20.58 -0.84 -3.29
C PHE A 306 -20.76 -1.83 -2.14
N THR A 307 -20.48 -1.39 -0.91
CA THR A 307 -20.67 -2.22 0.28
C THR A 307 -22.13 -2.72 0.37
N THR A 308 -23.10 -1.85 0.15
CA THR A 308 -24.52 -2.22 0.13
C THR A 308 -24.85 -3.23 -0.99
N ALA A 309 -24.21 -3.09 -2.15
CA ALA A 309 -24.46 -3.99 -3.29
C ALA A 309 -23.92 -5.41 -3.03
N VAL A 310 -22.79 -5.55 -2.34
CA VAL A 310 -22.16 -6.85 -2.02
C VAL A 310 -22.66 -7.47 -0.71
N ASP A 311 -23.29 -6.71 0.19
CA ASP A 311 -23.72 -7.12 1.55
C ASP A 311 -24.92 -8.09 1.59
N ARG A 312 -25.43 -8.50 0.43
CA ARG A 312 -26.67 -9.33 0.37
C ARG A 312 -26.52 -10.74 0.93
N PHE A 313 -25.29 -11.28 0.98
CA PHE A 313 -25.04 -12.67 1.34
C PHE A 313 -24.19 -12.81 2.61
N GLU A 314 -23.37 -11.82 2.96
CA GLU A 314 -22.48 -11.79 4.11
C GLU A 314 -22.34 -10.35 4.60
N GLN A 315 -22.21 -10.16 5.92
CA GLN A 315 -21.96 -8.81 6.46
C GLN A 315 -20.56 -8.34 6.01
N VAL A 316 -20.54 -7.38 5.08
CA VAL A 316 -19.32 -6.75 4.62
C VAL A 316 -18.84 -5.70 5.63
N PRO A 317 -17.67 -5.88 6.26
CA PRO A 317 -17.14 -4.87 7.17
C PRO A 317 -16.86 -3.57 6.41
N PHE A 318 -17.59 -2.51 6.76
CA PHE A 318 -17.35 -1.16 6.23
C PHE A 318 -16.76 -0.26 7.31
N VAL A 319 -15.45 -0.02 7.23
CA VAL A 319 -14.69 0.79 8.18
C VAL A 319 -14.65 2.24 7.72
N LYS A 320 -15.12 3.14 8.56
CA LYS A 320 -15.15 4.58 8.31
C LYS A 320 -14.10 5.27 9.17
N TYR A 321 -13.30 6.15 8.59
CA TYR A 321 -12.38 6.97 9.36
C TYR A 321 -12.46 8.44 8.97
N ASN A 322 -12.14 9.29 9.94
CA ASN A 322 -12.19 10.73 9.82
C ASN A 322 -10.94 11.26 9.09
N ALA A 323 -10.81 10.93 7.82
CA ALA A 323 -9.69 11.30 6.95
C ALA A 323 -10.16 11.36 5.48
N GLY A 324 -9.29 11.83 4.59
CA GLY A 324 -9.40 11.67 3.14
C GLY A 324 -8.59 10.48 2.63
N ASP A 325 -8.38 10.43 1.32
CA ASP A 325 -7.50 9.46 0.66
C ASP A 325 -6.04 9.84 0.88
N THR A 326 -5.47 9.42 2.01
CA THR A 326 -4.14 9.83 2.47
C THR A 326 -3.30 8.65 2.98
N ALA A 327 -1.98 8.78 2.91
CA ALA A 327 -1.04 7.77 3.39
C ALA A 327 -1.25 7.41 4.89
N ASN A 328 -1.63 8.39 5.71
CA ASN A 328 -1.95 8.14 7.13
C ASN A 328 -3.19 7.24 7.28
N ALA A 329 -4.21 7.47 6.45
CA ALA A 329 -5.42 6.65 6.43
C ALA A 329 -5.11 5.22 5.97
N TRP A 330 -4.35 5.06 4.89
CA TRP A 330 -3.95 3.75 4.37
C TRP A 330 -3.09 2.97 5.37
N THR A 331 -2.13 3.65 6.00
CA THR A 331 -1.27 3.04 7.03
C THR A 331 -2.07 2.58 8.25
N ALA A 332 -3.09 3.33 8.65
CA ALA A 332 -3.97 2.95 9.76
C ALA A 332 -4.88 1.76 9.39
N ALA A 333 -5.35 1.69 8.15
CA ALA A 333 -6.24 0.64 7.67
C ALA A 333 -5.53 -0.69 7.41
N LEU A 334 -4.27 -0.65 6.95
CA LEU A 334 -3.51 -1.82 6.50
C LEU A 334 -3.44 -2.97 7.51
N PRO A 335 -3.13 -2.77 8.82
CA PRO A 335 -3.08 -3.88 9.77
C PRO A 335 -4.43 -4.60 9.94
N VAL A 336 -5.53 -3.85 9.86
CA VAL A 336 -6.89 -4.38 9.98
C VAL A 336 -7.25 -5.17 8.73
N ALA A 337 -6.95 -4.64 7.56
CA ALA A 337 -7.15 -5.30 6.26
C ALA A 337 -6.38 -6.63 6.19
N LEU A 338 -5.10 -6.65 6.56
CA LEU A 338 -4.28 -7.87 6.58
C LEU A 338 -4.79 -8.91 7.58
N ALA A 339 -5.25 -8.48 8.75
CA ALA A 339 -5.80 -9.40 9.74
C ALA A 339 -7.14 -9.99 9.28
N TRP A 340 -7.98 -9.20 8.63
CA TRP A 340 -9.21 -9.69 8.04
C TRP A 340 -8.93 -10.65 6.87
N LEU A 341 -7.98 -10.32 5.98
CA LEU A 341 -7.58 -11.20 4.88
C LEU A 341 -7.08 -12.55 5.39
N TRP A 342 -6.25 -12.57 6.44
CA TRP A 342 -5.85 -13.83 7.06
C TRP A 342 -7.05 -14.68 7.48
N GLN A 343 -8.06 -14.07 8.08
CA GLN A 343 -9.27 -14.79 8.53
C GLN A 343 -10.08 -15.35 7.35
N GLN A 344 -10.05 -14.70 6.19
CA GLN A 344 -10.74 -15.20 5.00
C GLN A 344 -9.95 -16.30 4.30
N LEU A 345 -8.65 -16.08 4.12
CA LEU A 345 -7.81 -16.87 3.22
C LEU A 345 -7.14 -18.08 3.88
N ALA A 346 -6.94 -18.06 5.20
CA ALA A 346 -6.22 -19.14 5.86
C ALA A 346 -7.05 -20.43 5.90
N PRO A 347 -6.53 -21.54 5.37
CA PRO A 347 -7.18 -22.85 5.49
C PRO A 347 -7.21 -23.33 6.95
N SER A 348 -8.08 -24.27 7.25
CA SER A 348 -8.36 -24.74 8.62
C SER A 348 -7.13 -25.31 9.33
N ASP A 349 -6.27 -26.01 8.61
CA ASP A 349 -5.01 -26.58 9.12
C ASP A 349 -4.01 -25.46 9.50
N LEU A 350 -3.88 -24.43 8.69
CA LEU A 350 -3.04 -23.29 9.06
C LEU A 350 -3.61 -22.49 10.23
N ARG A 351 -4.92 -22.37 10.37
CA ARG A 351 -5.55 -21.74 11.55
C ARG A 351 -5.27 -22.53 12.84
N VAL A 352 -5.19 -23.85 12.75
CA VAL A 352 -4.79 -24.70 13.87
C VAL A 352 -3.31 -24.56 14.20
N LEU A 353 -2.44 -24.52 13.18
CA LEU A 353 -0.99 -24.34 13.34
C LEU A 353 -0.62 -22.96 13.87
N PHE A 354 -1.36 -21.94 13.47
CA PHE A 354 -1.12 -20.53 13.81
C PHE A 354 -2.36 -19.92 14.46
N PRO A 355 -2.70 -20.30 15.71
CA PRO A 355 -3.87 -19.76 16.40
C PRO A 355 -3.69 -18.27 16.67
N VAL A 356 -4.67 -17.46 16.23
CA VAL A 356 -4.66 -16.02 16.44
C VAL A 356 -5.32 -15.63 17.74
N ARG A 357 -4.81 -14.59 18.40
CA ARG A 357 -5.34 -14.02 19.63
C ARG A 357 -6.22 -12.81 19.30
N GLY A 358 -7.53 -12.95 19.43
CA GLY A 358 -8.50 -11.87 19.23
C GLY A 358 -9.24 -11.93 17.89
N GLN A 359 -10.37 -11.21 17.84
CA GLN A 359 -11.15 -11.04 16.61
C GLN A 359 -10.74 -9.74 15.89
N ALA A 360 -10.90 -9.68 14.57
CA ALA A 360 -10.59 -8.49 13.76
C ALA A 360 -11.28 -7.21 14.25
N GLY A 361 -12.43 -7.31 14.93
CA GLY A 361 -13.12 -6.16 15.52
C GLY A 361 -12.38 -5.46 16.68
N SER A 362 -11.40 -6.13 17.33
CA SER A 362 -10.58 -5.52 18.38
C SER A 362 -9.33 -4.78 17.81
N LEU A 363 -9.13 -4.83 16.51
CA LEU A 363 -7.95 -4.23 15.82
C LEU A 363 -8.11 -2.74 15.53
N SER A 364 -9.32 -2.18 15.69
CA SER A 364 -9.56 -0.72 15.55
C SER A 364 -8.73 0.15 16.51
N THR A 365 -8.09 -0.47 17.51
CA THR A 365 -7.20 0.18 18.49
C THR A 365 -5.72 -0.11 18.25
N LEU A 366 -5.35 -0.82 17.19
CA LEU A 366 -3.95 -1.03 16.81
C LEU A 366 -3.40 0.24 16.16
N ALA A 367 -3.17 1.28 16.98
CA ALA A 367 -2.21 2.30 16.61
C ALA A 367 -0.86 1.59 16.47
N VAL A 368 -0.33 1.48 15.26
CA VAL A 368 1.09 1.19 15.07
C VAL A 368 1.83 2.29 15.82
N PRO A 369 2.60 1.96 16.88
CA PRO A 369 3.25 3.01 17.64
C PRO A 369 4.12 3.83 16.67
N PRO A 370 4.12 5.18 16.79
CA PRO A 370 5.02 5.99 15.99
C PRO A 370 6.42 5.44 16.20
N VAL A 371 7.11 5.14 15.11
CA VAL A 371 8.49 4.68 15.16
C VAL A 371 9.28 5.83 15.77
N HIS A 372 9.65 5.71 17.03
CA HIS A 372 10.65 6.59 17.60
C HIS A 372 11.92 6.38 16.77
N HIS A 373 12.25 7.36 15.96
CA HIS A 373 13.51 7.41 15.26
C HIS A 373 14.60 7.11 16.31
N ALA A 374 15.41 6.09 16.06
CA ALA A 374 16.59 5.82 16.87
C ALA A 374 17.34 7.15 16.95
N VAL A 375 17.38 7.74 18.14
CA VAL A 375 18.17 8.93 18.40
C VAL A 375 19.59 8.54 18.06
N ALA A 376 20.12 9.12 16.98
CA ALA A 376 21.53 8.92 16.61
C ALA A 376 22.36 9.29 17.83
N CYS A 377 22.98 8.32 18.45
CA CYS A 377 23.95 8.55 19.51
C CYS A 377 25.06 9.43 18.91
N LYS A 378 25.15 10.67 19.32
CA LYS A 378 26.28 11.52 18.95
C LYS A 378 27.54 10.84 19.48
N SER A 379 28.33 10.29 18.60
CA SER A 379 29.64 9.74 18.90
C SER A 379 30.62 10.87 19.19
N GLY A 380 30.69 11.27 20.45
CA GLY A 380 31.77 12.07 21.00
C GLY A 380 32.81 11.15 21.66
N ALA A 381 33.48 10.30 20.87
CA ALA A 381 34.63 9.57 21.35
C ALA A 381 35.85 9.97 20.53
N PRO A 382 37.00 10.27 21.18
CA PRO A 382 38.24 10.49 20.48
C PRO A 382 38.73 9.19 19.83
N ALA A 383 39.40 9.31 18.68
CA ALA A 383 39.88 8.23 17.87
C ALA A 383 40.72 7.21 18.70
N GLY A 384 40.29 5.93 18.67
CA GLY A 384 41.14 4.84 19.15
C GLY A 384 40.55 3.79 20.10
N LYS A 385 39.25 3.84 20.46
CA LYS A 385 38.61 2.76 21.24
C LYS A 385 37.24 2.41 20.70
N ALA A 386 37.00 1.11 20.50
CA ALA A 386 35.68 0.60 20.10
C ALA A 386 34.62 0.97 21.15
N ALA A 387 33.52 1.60 20.71
CA ALA A 387 32.41 1.95 21.58
C ALA A 387 31.59 0.71 21.94
N PRO A 388 31.10 0.58 23.17
CA PRO A 388 30.22 -0.52 23.57
C PRO A 388 28.83 -0.38 22.89
N PRO A 389 28.09 -1.48 22.67
CA PRO A 389 26.77 -1.44 22.06
C PRO A 389 25.77 -0.70 22.94
N CYS A 390 24.98 0.18 22.32
CA CYS A 390 23.90 0.88 23.00
C CYS A 390 22.77 -0.09 23.40
N VAL A 391 22.54 -0.23 24.70
CA VAL A 391 21.43 -1.00 25.25
C VAL A 391 20.21 -0.08 25.42
N PRO A 392 19.00 -0.44 24.91
CA PRO A 392 17.78 0.33 25.15
C PRO A 392 17.41 0.31 26.64
N ARG A 393 17.17 1.47 27.25
CA ARG A 393 16.61 1.52 28.61
C ARG A 393 15.14 1.10 28.57
N SER A 394 14.77 0.10 29.37
CA SER A 394 13.39 -0.28 29.64
C SER A 394 12.59 0.91 30.18
N PRO A 395 11.30 1.09 29.78
CA PRO A 395 10.46 2.13 30.36
C PRO A 395 10.21 1.87 31.84
N ALA A 396 10.42 2.89 32.65
CA ALA A 396 10.18 2.85 34.10
C ALA A 396 8.69 2.55 34.38
N LYS A 397 8.44 1.63 35.31
CA LYS A 397 7.11 1.29 35.83
C LYS A 397 6.39 2.53 36.34
N ALA A 398 5.26 2.85 35.72
CA ALA A 398 4.34 3.87 36.25
C ALA A 398 3.79 3.41 37.60
N LYS A 399 3.99 4.21 38.64
CA LYS A 399 3.41 3.99 39.97
C LYS A 399 1.88 4.20 39.89
N ALA A 400 1.14 3.18 40.26
CA ALA A 400 -0.29 3.29 40.49
C ALA A 400 -0.53 4.23 41.69
N VAL A 401 -1.25 5.33 41.47
CA VAL A 401 -1.79 6.16 42.52
C VAL A 401 -3.17 5.63 42.86
N SER A 402 -3.26 4.96 44.02
CA SER A 402 -4.51 4.68 44.68
C SER A 402 -5.16 5.98 45.17
N LYS A 403 -6.41 6.24 44.76
CA LYS A 403 -7.29 7.19 45.47
C LYS A 403 -8.41 6.40 46.07
N THR A 404 -8.31 6.24 47.40
CA THR A 404 -9.44 6.01 48.30
C THR A 404 -10.11 7.33 48.59
N ALA A 405 -11.36 7.45 48.35
CA ALA A 405 -12.48 8.02 49.14
C ALA A 405 -13.70 8.12 48.22
#